data_cbbaedb803c31df28101698c3cafde0d
#
_entry.id   cbbaedb803c31df28101698c3cafde0d
#
_cell.length_a   1.000
_cell.length_b   1.000
_cell.length_c   1.000
_cell.angle_alpha   90.00
_cell.angle_beta   90.00
_cell.angle_gamma   90.00
#
_symmetry.space_group_name_H-M   'P 1'
#
loop_
_entity.id
_entity.type
_entity.pdbx_description
1 polymer ?
#
loop_
_entity_poly.entity_id
_entity_poly.type
_entity_poly.pdbx_seq_one_letter_code
_entity_poly.pdbx_strand_id
1 'polypeptide(L)'
;HLGKDIFEYYGLGCRNVSKIYIPEKFEIDRFFKAIYSFGYVIENNKYANNYLYNQTVYLMNSQKLLDNNFVILKEDKNLHSPIGVIFYERYKNKADVMGYLSDNKEHIQIVVSSDKIDFGKGQSPTLIDYADNINTLNFLANLARQQGNSN
;
A
#
# COMPACT_ATOMS: atom_id res chain seq x y z
N HIS A 1 14.46 0.76 1.26
CA HIS A 1 13.69 -0.48 1.45
C HIS A 1 12.20 -0.29 1.10
N LEU A 2 11.49 0.77 1.57
CA LEU A 2 10.07 1.01 1.26
C LEU A 2 9.76 1.03 -0.25
N GLY A 3 10.69 1.51 -1.10
CA GLY A 3 10.50 1.47 -2.55
C GLY A 3 10.28 0.06 -3.10
N LYS A 4 10.87 -0.97 -2.48
CA LYS A 4 10.60 -2.36 -2.82
C LYS A 4 9.14 -2.73 -2.55
N ASP A 5 8.61 -2.33 -1.40
CA ASP A 5 7.23 -2.63 -1.03
C ASP A 5 6.20 -1.90 -1.92
N ILE A 6 6.60 -0.79 -2.55
CA ILE A 6 5.76 0.00 -3.45
C ILE A 6 5.82 -0.53 -4.89
N PHE A 7 7.03 -0.78 -5.42
CA PHE A 7 7.26 -0.94 -6.86
C PHE A 7 7.51 -2.37 -7.32
N GLU A 8 7.75 -3.31 -6.41
CA GLU A 8 7.84 -4.71 -6.79
C GLU A 8 6.54 -5.14 -7.48
N TYR A 9 6.66 -5.93 -8.53
CA TYR A 9 5.53 -6.29 -9.41
C TYR A 9 4.81 -5.06 -10.03
N TYR A 10 5.50 -3.93 -10.16
CA TYR A 10 4.94 -2.69 -10.74
C TYR A 10 3.68 -2.17 -10.03
N GLY A 11 3.59 -2.37 -8.72
CA GLY A 11 2.42 -1.98 -7.93
C GLY A 11 1.16 -2.84 -8.15
N LEU A 12 1.28 -3.99 -8.82
CA LEU A 12 0.16 -4.89 -9.14
C LEU A 12 -0.09 -5.96 -8.07
N GLY A 13 0.84 -6.15 -7.13
CA GLY A 13 0.69 -7.12 -6.07
C GLY A 13 -0.33 -6.68 -5.01
N CYS A 14 -1.12 -7.61 -4.48
CA CYS A 14 -2.07 -7.34 -3.38
C CYS A 14 -1.39 -6.85 -2.09
N ARG A 15 -0.09 -7.03 -1.95
CA ARG A 15 0.72 -6.56 -0.82
C ARG A 15 1.54 -5.30 -1.14
N ASN A 16 1.32 -4.65 -2.29
CA ASN A 16 1.97 -3.39 -2.59
C ASN A 16 1.44 -2.25 -1.71
N VAL A 17 2.36 -1.41 -1.25
CA VAL A 17 2.01 -0.23 -0.47
C VAL A 17 1.37 0.81 -1.40
N SER A 18 0.09 1.11 -1.17
CA SER A 18 -0.71 2.09 -1.91
C SER A 18 -0.92 3.39 -1.13
N LYS A 19 -0.67 3.36 0.18
CA LYS A 19 -0.82 4.54 1.05
C LYS A 19 0.32 4.63 2.05
N ILE A 20 0.76 5.86 2.34
CA ILE A 20 1.74 6.15 3.38
C ILE A 20 1.21 7.18 4.37
N TYR A 21 1.52 6.97 5.63
CA TYR A 21 1.33 7.95 6.70
C TYR A 21 2.68 8.56 7.05
N ILE A 22 2.77 9.88 7.00
CA ILE A 22 4.02 10.62 7.23
C ILE A 22 3.85 11.61 8.40
N PRO A 23 4.89 11.82 9.22
CA PRO A 23 4.82 12.85 10.26
C PRO A 23 4.52 14.24 9.67
N GLU A 24 3.82 15.09 10.41
CA GLU A 24 3.40 16.42 9.94
C GLU A 24 4.56 17.25 9.35
N LYS A 25 5.75 17.18 9.95
CA LYS A 25 6.95 17.93 9.54
C LYS A 25 7.86 17.17 8.57
N PHE A 26 7.41 16.02 8.06
CA PHE A 26 8.24 15.22 7.15
C PHE A 26 8.38 15.91 5.79
N GLU A 27 9.62 16.01 5.32
CA GLU A 27 9.96 16.57 4.01
C GLU A 27 9.77 15.51 2.92
N ILE A 28 8.81 15.74 2.02
CA ILE A 28 8.45 14.77 0.96
C ILE A 28 9.61 14.54 -0.03
N ASP A 29 10.46 15.53 -0.23
CA ASP A 29 11.66 15.37 -1.07
C ASP A 29 12.58 14.23 -0.59
N ARG A 30 12.62 13.96 0.72
CA ARG A 30 13.36 12.81 1.26
C ARG A 30 12.77 11.48 0.81
N PHE A 31 11.44 11.40 0.69
CA PHE A 31 10.78 10.22 0.15
C PHE A 31 11.15 10.03 -1.32
N PHE A 32 11.03 11.07 -2.16
CA PHE A 32 11.37 10.99 -3.57
C PHE A 32 12.85 10.62 -3.79
N LYS A 33 13.77 11.19 -3.02
CA LYS A 33 15.19 10.81 -3.07
C LYS A 33 15.39 9.33 -2.71
N ALA A 34 14.69 8.83 -1.69
CA ALA A 34 14.83 7.45 -1.23
C ALA A 34 14.31 6.40 -2.23
N ILE A 35 13.37 6.76 -3.10
CA ILE A 35 12.79 5.87 -4.11
C ILE A 35 13.36 6.11 -5.52
N TYR A 36 14.28 7.04 -5.71
CA TYR A 36 14.79 7.45 -7.02
C TYR A 36 15.33 6.29 -7.86
N SER A 37 15.99 5.32 -7.23
CA SER A 37 16.51 4.12 -7.91
C SER A 37 15.42 3.20 -8.51
N PHE A 38 14.17 3.40 -8.18
CA PHE A 38 13.04 2.65 -8.73
C PHE A 38 12.42 3.29 -9.99
N GLY A 39 13.01 4.39 -10.49
CA GLY A 39 12.52 5.08 -11.69
C GLY A 39 12.41 4.20 -12.94
N TYR A 40 13.11 3.06 -12.99
CA TYR A 40 13.00 2.08 -14.08
C TYR A 40 11.58 1.52 -14.27
N VAL A 41 10.69 1.64 -13.29
CA VAL A 41 9.30 1.13 -13.40
C VAL A 41 8.53 1.81 -14.54
N ILE A 42 8.91 3.03 -14.90
CA ILE A 42 8.28 3.77 -16.01
C ILE A 42 8.59 3.15 -17.39
N GLU A 43 9.59 2.29 -17.49
CA GLU A 43 9.93 1.57 -18.72
C GLU A 43 8.92 0.45 -19.01
N ASN A 44 8.14 0.03 -18.00
CA ASN A 44 7.05 -0.92 -18.19
C ASN A 44 5.82 -0.20 -18.76
N ASN A 45 5.40 -0.59 -19.97
CA ASN A 45 4.30 0.06 -20.69
C ASN A 45 2.98 0.11 -19.89
N LYS A 46 2.65 -0.96 -19.14
CA LYS A 46 1.41 -0.99 -18.33
C LYS A 46 1.50 -0.02 -17.17
N TYR A 47 2.64 0.04 -16.49
CA TYR A 47 2.86 0.99 -15.41
C TYR A 47 2.81 2.43 -15.93
N ALA A 48 3.57 2.74 -16.99
CA ALA A 48 3.63 4.05 -17.61
C ALA A 48 2.25 4.54 -18.06
N ASN A 49 1.46 3.69 -18.71
CA ASN A 49 0.10 4.04 -19.13
C ASN A 49 -0.81 4.38 -17.95
N ASN A 50 -0.76 3.62 -16.86
CA ASN A 50 -1.53 3.93 -15.66
C ASN A 50 -1.07 5.24 -15.00
N TYR A 51 0.24 5.43 -14.87
CA TYR A 51 0.81 6.66 -14.33
C TYR A 51 0.35 7.88 -15.14
N LEU A 52 0.52 7.88 -16.46
CA LEU A 52 0.13 8.98 -17.34
C LEU A 52 -1.39 9.22 -17.33
N TYR A 53 -2.18 8.16 -17.32
CA TYR A 53 -3.64 8.26 -17.22
C TYR A 53 -4.04 8.97 -15.90
N ASN A 54 -3.55 8.51 -14.77
CA ASN A 54 -3.89 9.09 -13.48
C ASN A 54 -3.36 10.53 -13.34
N GLN A 55 -2.15 10.81 -13.82
CA GLN A 55 -1.59 12.16 -13.88
C GLN A 55 -2.53 13.10 -14.65
N THR A 56 -2.94 12.68 -15.86
CA THR A 56 -3.84 13.48 -16.72
C THR A 56 -5.18 13.73 -16.04
N VAL A 57 -5.82 12.68 -15.50
CA VAL A 57 -7.12 12.80 -14.83
C VAL A 57 -7.05 13.76 -13.64
N TYR A 58 -6.02 13.65 -12.82
CA TYR A 58 -5.89 14.51 -11.64
C TYR A 58 -5.59 15.96 -12.01
N LEU A 59 -4.74 16.19 -13.02
CA LEU A 59 -4.45 17.55 -13.51
C LEU A 59 -5.68 18.21 -14.14
N MET A 60 -6.45 17.47 -14.95
CA MET A 60 -7.70 17.98 -15.52
C MET A 60 -8.73 18.36 -14.45
N ASN A 61 -8.74 17.65 -13.31
CA ASN A 61 -9.59 17.97 -12.17
C ASN A 61 -8.97 19.00 -11.21
N SER A 62 -7.88 19.66 -11.60
CA SER A 62 -7.17 20.69 -10.82
C SER A 62 -6.74 20.19 -9.41
N GLN A 63 -6.46 18.90 -9.28
CA GLN A 63 -6.02 18.32 -8.02
C GLN A 63 -4.53 18.60 -7.77
N LYS A 64 -4.18 18.87 -6.52
CA LYS A 64 -2.77 19.06 -6.13
C LYS A 64 -2.04 17.72 -6.13
N LEU A 65 -0.95 17.64 -6.86
CA LEU A 65 -0.09 16.47 -6.98
C LEU A 65 1.35 16.85 -6.64
N LEU A 66 2.08 15.86 -6.15
CA LEU A 66 3.54 15.89 -6.09
C LEU A 66 4.04 14.74 -6.95
N ASP A 67 4.93 15.02 -7.88
CA ASP A 67 5.30 14.11 -8.95
C ASP A 67 6.82 14.11 -9.15
N ASN A 68 7.41 12.94 -9.35
CA ASN A 68 8.83 12.78 -9.64
C ASN A 68 9.09 12.10 -10.99
N ASN A 69 8.15 12.16 -11.93
CA ASN A 69 8.16 11.60 -13.29
C ASN A 69 8.00 10.06 -13.38
N PHE A 70 7.78 9.37 -12.29
CA PHE A 70 7.41 7.93 -12.32
C PHE A 70 6.43 7.52 -11.25
N VAL A 71 6.17 8.35 -10.23
CA VAL A 71 5.11 8.12 -9.24
C VAL A 71 4.53 9.44 -8.77
N ILE A 72 3.22 9.44 -8.57
CA ILE A 72 2.46 10.58 -8.06
C ILE A 72 2.19 10.36 -6.58
N LEU A 73 2.46 11.38 -5.76
CA LEU A 73 1.95 11.47 -4.39
C LEU A 73 0.74 12.39 -4.36
N LYS A 74 -0.37 11.90 -3.84
CA LYS A 74 -1.61 12.65 -3.66
C LYS A 74 -2.08 12.58 -2.22
N GLU A 75 -2.40 13.73 -1.64
CA GLU A 75 -3.04 13.76 -0.32
C GLU A 75 -4.48 13.24 -0.45
N ASP A 76 -4.77 12.11 0.19
CA ASP A 76 -6.08 11.46 0.10
C ASP A 76 -6.32 10.58 1.33
N LYS A 77 -7.57 10.49 1.77
CA LYS A 77 -7.98 9.66 2.93
C LYS A 77 -8.22 8.19 2.56
N ASN A 78 -8.45 7.89 1.29
CA ASN A 78 -8.67 6.52 0.84
C ASN A 78 -7.44 5.63 1.11
N LEU A 79 -7.68 4.34 1.36
CA LEU A 79 -6.61 3.37 1.62
C LEU A 79 -5.93 2.88 0.33
N HIS A 80 -6.67 2.81 -0.76
CA HIS A 80 -6.22 2.21 -2.01
C HIS A 80 -6.04 3.27 -3.08
N SER A 81 -4.80 3.43 -3.54
CA SER A 81 -4.46 4.27 -4.68
C SER A 81 -4.37 3.44 -5.96
N PRO A 82 -4.61 4.03 -7.13
CA PRO A 82 -4.37 3.37 -8.42
C PRO A 82 -2.87 3.23 -8.70
N ILE A 83 -2.53 2.38 -9.67
CA ILE A 83 -1.14 2.15 -10.10
C ILE A 83 -0.49 3.47 -10.54
N GLY A 84 0.77 3.66 -10.15
CA GLY A 84 1.53 4.89 -10.42
C GLY A 84 1.20 6.05 -9.47
N VAL A 85 0.34 5.81 -8.49
CA VAL A 85 -0.06 6.79 -7.46
C VAL A 85 0.14 6.20 -6.07
N ILE A 86 0.60 7.00 -5.13
CA ILE A 86 0.63 6.69 -3.71
C ILE A 86 -0.18 7.76 -2.98
N PHE A 87 -1.18 7.36 -2.22
CA PHE A 87 -1.88 8.27 -1.34
C PHE A 87 -1.05 8.54 -0.10
N TYR A 88 -1.13 9.76 0.44
CA TYR A 88 -0.48 10.06 1.71
C TYR A 88 -1.40 10.88 2.62
N GLU A 89 -1.19 10.71 3.91
CA GLU A 89 -1.74 11.58 4.95
C GLU A 89 -0.66 11.96 5.94
N ARG A 90 -0.77 13.19 6.47
CA ARG A 90 0.10 13.69 7.54
C ARG A 90 -0.52 13.42 8.89
N TYR A 91 0.27 12.88 9.82
CA TYR A 91 -0.17 12.65 11.18
C TYR A 91 0.63 13.46 12.20
N LYS A 92 -0.04 13.84 13.28
CA LYS A 92 0.57 14.45 14.47
C LYS A 92 0.91 13.40 15.52
N ASN A 93 0.00 12.43 15.71
CA ASN A 93 0.12 11.40 16.71
C ASN A 93 0.06 10.01 16.03
N LYS A 94 1.08 9.18 16.24
CA LYS A 94 1.15 7.82 15.69
C LYS A 94 0.02 6.93 16.22
N ALA A 95 -0.45 7.16 17.45
CA ALA A 95 -1.52 6.37 18.05
C ALA A 95 -2.83 6.49 17.26
N ASP A 96 -3.14 7.68 16.71
CA ASP A 96 -4.36 7.90 15.92
C ASP A 96 -4.32 7.09 14.62
N VAL A 97 -3.14 7.03 13.98
CA VAL A 97 -2.92 6.18 12.79
C VAL A 97 -3.11 4.71 13.14
N MET A 98 -2.53 4.25 14.24
CA MET A 98 -2.65 2.85 14.66
C MET A 98 -4.09 2.46 15.01
N GLY A 99 -4.85 3.37 15.65
CA GLY A 99 -6.29 3.19 15.89
C GLY A 99 -7.06 3.03 14.58
N TYR A 100 -6.86 3.97 13.64
CA TYR A 100 -7.51 3.90 12.32
C TYR A 100 -7.16 2.61 11.55
N LEU A 101 -5.89 2.18 11.55
CA LEU A 101 -5.49 0.94 10.90
C LEU A 101 -6.11 -0.30 11.55
N SER A 102 -6.27 -0.29 12.87
CA SER A 102 -6.94 -1.37 13.61
C SER A 102 -8.42 -1.48 13.26
N ASP A 103 -9.10 -0.33 13.18
CA ASP A 103 -10.53 -0.28 12.85
C ASP A 103 -10.82 -0.69 11.40
N ASN A 104 -9.84 -0.51 10.51
CA ASN A 104 -9.95 -0.84 9.09
C ASN A 104 -9.15 -2.10 8.68
N LYS A 105 -8.79 -2.96 9.63
CA LYS A 105 -7.94 -4.14 9.38
C LYS A 105 -8.45 -5.09 8.30
N GLU A 106 -9.77 -5.15 8.09
CA GLU A 106 -10.41 -6.00 7.08
C GLU A 106 -10.15 -5.51 5.64
N HIS A 107 -9.79 -4.23 5.49
CA HIS A 107 -9.46 -3.60 4.21
C HIS A 107 -7.96 -3.46 3.99
N ILE A 108 -7.12 -3.95 4.91
CA ILE A 108 -5.67 -3.76 4.87
C ILE A 108 -4.98 -5.12 4.86
N GLN A 109 -4.33 -5.45 3.75
CA GLN A 109 -3.58 -6.70 3.61
C GLN A 109 -2.31 -6.71 4.46
N ILE A 110 -1.56 -5.62 4.45
CA ILE A 110 -0.31 -5.48 5.22
C ILE A 110 -0.14 -4.06 5.77
N VAL A 111 0.63 -3.96 6.84
CA VAL A 111 1.16 -2.69 7.35
C VAL A 111 2.67 -2.80 7.46
N VAL A 112 3.39 -1.97 6.71
CA VAL A 112 4.86 -1.90 6.73
C VAL A 112 5.29 -0.77 7.66
N SER A 113 6.01 -1.09 8.70
CA SER A 113 6.55 -0.12 9.67
C SER A 113 7.64 -0.77 10.53
N SER A 114 8.35 0.04 11.34
CA SER A 114 9.32 -0.47 12.32
C SER A 114 8.74 -1.42 13.38
N ASP A 115 7.43 -1.37 13.61
CA ASP A 115 6.75 -2.13 14.68
C ASP A 115 5.88 -3.28 14.13
N LYS A 116 5.86 -3.46 12.83
CA LYS A 116 5.06 -4.47 12.12
C LYS A 116 5.95 -5.24 11.13
N ILE A 117 5.60 -5.23 9.84
CA ILE A 117 6.45 -5.79 8.80
C ILE A 117 7.54 -4.78 8.48
N ASP A 118 8.80 -5.17 8.54
CA ASP A 118 9.94 -4.30 8.22
C ASP A 118 9.89 -3.79 6.77
N PHE A 119 10.40 -2.57 6.58
CA PHE A 119 10.51 -1.97 5.25
C PHE A 119 11.32 -2.85 4.28
N GLY A 120 10.76 -3.13 3.12
CA GLY A 120 11.32 -4.00 2.09
C GLY A 120 10.95 -5.48 2.27
N LYS A 121 10.11 -5.81 3.24
CA LYS A 121 9.63 -7.19 3.51
C LYS A 121 8.15 -7.39 3.18
N GLY A 122 7.43 -6.36 2.78
CA GLY A 122 6.01 -6.44 2.44
C GLY A 122 5.68 -7.52 1.42
N GLN A 123 6.57 -7.72 0.43
CA GLN A 123 6.42 -8.70 -0.64
C GLN A 123 7.01 -10.09 -0.32
N SER A 124 7.39 -10.33 0.93
CA SER A 124 7.98 -11.61 1.36
C SER A 124 7.10 -12.28 2.43
N PRO A 125 5.90 -12.79 2.05
CA PRO A 125 5.00 -13.42 3.01
C PRO A 125 5.60 -14.71 3.57
N THR A 126 5.25 -15.00 4.82
CA THR A 126 5.55 -16.27 5.50
C THR A 126 4.37 -17.24 5.37
N LEU A 127 4.54 -18.47 5.84
CA LEU A 127 3.46 -19.49 5.80
C LEU A 127 2.23 -19.14 6.65
N ILE A 128 2.35 -18.17 7.55
CA ILE A 128 1.25 -17.71 8.40
C ILE A 128 0.60 -16.41 7.89
N ASP A 129 1.13 -15.84 6.81
CA ASP A 129 0.57 -14.66 6.13
C ASP A 129 -0.46 -15.11 5.09
N TYR A 130 -1.70 -15.20 5.50
CA TYR A 130 -2.79 -15.63 4.62
C TYR A 130 -3.27 -14.48 3.71
N ALA A 131 -3.73 -14.85 2.51
CA ALA A 131 -4.41 -13.91 1.63
C ALA A 131 -5.67 -13.34 2.32
N ASP A 132 -5.89 -12.04 2.16
CA ASP A 132 -6.99 -11.30 2.78
C ASP A 132 -7.09 -11.47 4.31
N ASN A 133 -5.97 -11.83 4.96
CA ASN A 133 -5.87 -12.15 6.39
C ASN A 133 -6.83 -13.27 6.86
N ILE A 134 -7.33 -14.09 5.94
CA ILE A 134 -8.22 -15.22 6.24
C ILE A 134 -7.39 -16.47 6.48
N ASN A 135 -7.37 -16.95 7.72
CA ASN A 135 -6.74 -18.23 8.07
C ASN A 135 -7.55 -19.40 7.46
N THR A 136 -7.15 -19.84 6.28
CA THR A 136 -7.82 -20.90 5.51
C THR A 136 -7.89 -22.23 6.26
N LEU A 137 -6.87 -22.58 7.06
CA LEU A 137 -6.86 -23.81 7.85
C LEU A 137 -7.92 -23.76 8.95
N ASN A 138 -8.03 -22.67 9.68
CA ASN A 138 -9.06 -22.48 10.69
C ASN A 138 -10.46 -22.43 10.08
N PHE A 139 -10.61 -21.78 8.93
CA PHE A 139 -11.87 -21.74 8.20
C PHE A 139 -12.34 -23.17 7.84
N LEU A 140 -11.48 -23.98 7.23
CA LEU A 140 -11.80 -25.35 6.85
C LEU A 140 -12.07 -26.24 8.07
N ALA A 141 -11.30 -26.11 9.15
CA ALA A 141 -11.52 -26.87 10.38
C ALA A 141 -12.88 -26.54 11.03
N ASN A 142 -13.31 -25.28 10.97
CA ASN A 142 -14.62 -24.86 11.50
C ASN A 142 -15.78 -25.39 10.64
N LEU A 143 -15.63 -25.42 9.31
CA LEU A 143 -16.62 -26.03 8.41
C LEU A 143 -16.79 -27.53 8.69
N ALA A 144 -15.70 -28.27 8.86
CA ALA A 144 -15.75 -29.68 9.19
C ALA A 144 -16.48 -29.97 10.52
N ARG A 145 -16.26 -29.12 11.55
CA ARG A 145 -16.95 -29.23 12.83
C ARG A 145 -18.46 -28.95 12.73
N GLN A 146 -18.86 -28.00 11.92
CA GLN A 146 -20.28 -27.67 11.71
C GLN A 146 -21.03 -28.81 11.03
N GLN A 147 -20.40 -29.48 10.05
CA GLN A 147 -20.99 -30.64 9.38
C GLN A 147 -21.07 -31.89 10.27
N GLY A 148 -20.12 -32.07 11.18
CA GLY A 148 -20.11 -33.17 12.16
C GLY A 148 -21.19 -33.10 13.25
N ASN A 149 -21.74 -31.91 13.51
CA ASN A 149 -22.79 -31.69 14.51
C ASN A 149 -24.24 -31.74 13.94
N SER A 150 -24.38 -32.02 12.64
CA SER A 150 -25.68 -32.05 11.95
C SER A 150 -26.16 -33.52 11.66
N ASN A 151 -25.53 -34.51 12.31
CA ASN A 151 -25.95 -35.94 12.22
C ASN A 151 -26.42 -36.45 13.59
#